data_0cedcd8a68413109965f79970948811d
#
_entry.id   0cedcd8a68413109965f79970948811d
#
_cell.length_a   1.000
_cell.length_b   1.000
_cell.length_c   1.000
_cell.angle_alpha   90.00
_cell.angle_beta   90.00
_cell.angle_gamma   90.00
#
_symmetry.space_group_name_H-M   'P 1'
#
loop_
_entity.id
_entity.type
_entity.pdbx_description
1 polymer ?
#
loop_
_entity_poly.entity_id
_entity_poly.type
_entity_poly.pdbx_seq_one_letter_code
_entity_poly.pdbx_strand_id
1 'polypeptide(L)'
;HGFMPIVVKVVEQDEYDEWVFNKREEAIKLAELTTKDWSTAELMERGQTVYEVNCVACHQTEGQGIAGIFPALAGSEIALYEKDRHIEILMEGVQGAAMNSFDYLSEVELAAVITYSRQAWGNAEAGDGEIVIPKDIVDYKEPKI
;
A
#
# COMPACT_ATOMS: atom_id res chain seq x y z
N HIS A 1 -10.39 11.51 18.35
CA HIS A 1 -10.14 10.49 19.40
C HIS A 1 -11.41 10.16 20.21
N GLY A 2 -12.45 11.02 20.20
CA GLY A 2 -13.66 10.82 21.02
C GLY A 2 -14.60 9.69 20.55
N PHE A 3 -14.34 9.05 19.41
CA PHE A 3 -15.18 8.00 18.83
C PHE A 3 -14.44 6.66 18.63
N MET A 4 -13.29 6.47 19.27
CA MET A 4 -12.59 5.17 19.24
C MET A 4 -12.98 4.34 20.46
N PRO A 5 -13.91 3.37 20.34
CA PRO A 5 -14.25 2.49 21.45
C PRO A 5 -13.07 1.57 21.76
N ILE A 6 -12.66 1.52 23.01
CA ILE A 6 -11.76 0.48 23.51
C ILE A 6 -12.64 -0.63 24.05
N VAL A 7 -12.60 -1.80 23.38
CA VAL A 7 -13.35 -2.98 23.83
C VAL A 7 -12.38 -3.95 24.48
N VAL A 8 -12.64 -4.26 25.75
CA VAL A 8 -11.92 -5.32 26.47
C VAL A 8 -12.81 -6.53 26.55
N LYS A 9 -12.36 -7.64 25.95
CA LYS A 9 -13.06 -8.94 26.02
C LYS A 9 -12.32 -9.85 26.98
N VAL A 10 -12.99 -10.27 28.03
CA VAL A 10 -12.49 -11.33 28.94
C VAL A 10 -12.97 -12.67 28.40
N VAL A 11 -12.04 -13.59 28.24
CA VAL A 11 -12.28 -14.91 27.66
C VAL A 11 -11.64 -15.99 28.54
N GLU A 12 -12.00 -17.25 28.33
CA GLU A 12 -11.34 -18.41 28.96
C GLU A 12 -9.91 -18.56 28.38
N GLN A 13 -9.03 -19.25 29.12
CA GLN A 13 -7.63 -19.35 28.76
C GLN A 13 -7.39 -20.05 27.42
N ASP A 14 -8.18 -21.08 27.11
CA ASP A 14 -8.11 -21.81 25.84
C ASP A 14 -8.50 -20.94 24.63
N GLU A 15 -9.53 -20.10 24.76
CA GLU A 15 -9.92 -19.13 23.73
C GLU A 15 -8.83 -18.07 23.49
N TYR A 16 -8.17 -17.64 24.58
CA TYR A 16 -7.06 -16.71 24.48
C TYR A 16 -5.84 -17.35 23.78
N ASP A 17 -5.50 -18.59 24.16
CA ASP A 17 -4.36 -19.31 23.59
C ASP A 17 -4.57 -19.60 22.10
N GLU A 18 -5.79 -19.97 21.69
CA GLU A 18 -6.17 -20.12 20.28
C GLU A 18 -6.03 -18.79 19.52
N TRP A 19 -6.52 -17.70 20.11
CA TRP A 19 -6.39 -16.36 19.49
C TRP A 19 -4.92 -15.96 19.31
N VAL A 20 -4.06 -16.20 20.32
CA VAL A 20 -2.62 -15.93 20.24
C VAL A 20 -1.96 -16.78 19.17
N PHE A 21 -2.31 -18.08 19.10
CA PHE A 21 -1.79 -18.98 18.08
C PHE A 21 -2.14 -18.47 16.68
N ASN A 22 -3.40 -18.15 16.43
CA ASN A 22 -3.86 -17.63 15.13
C ASN A 22 -3.15 -16.31 14.76
N LYS A 23 -2.94 -15.41 15.71
CA LYS A 23 -2.21 -14.16 15.48
C LYS A 23 -0.74 -14.37 15.13
N ARG A 24 -0.10 -15.37 15.72
CA ARG A 24 1.29 -15.75 15.37
C ARG A 24 1.38 -16.34 13.97
N GLU A 25 0.46 -17.22 13.60
CA GLU A 25 0.40 -17.80 12.25
C GLU A 25 0.16 -16.70 11.19
N GLU A 26 -0.74 -15.76 11.44
CA GLU A 26 -0.97 -14.61 10.57
C GLU A 26 0.33 -13.77 10.39
N ALA A 27 1.06 -13.52 11.48
CA ALA A 27 2.30 -12.74 11.44
C ALA A 27 3.42 -13.48 10.68
N ILE A 28 3.56 -14.80 10.87
CA ILE A 28 4.52 -15.63 10.13
C ILE A 28 4.21 -15.59 8.65
N LYS A 29 2.94 -15.79 8.27
CA LYS A 29 2.50 -15.76 6.89
C LYS A 29 2.74 -14.38 6.24
N LEU A 30 2.54 -13.31 6.98
CA LEU A 30 2.81 -11.96 6.49
C LEU A 30 4.31 -11.75 6.26
N ALA A 31 5.17 -12.22 7.17
CA ALA A 31 6.62 -12.16 7.02
C ALA A 31 7.11 -12.96 5.81
N GLU A 32 6.55 -14.16 5.58
CA GLU A 32 6.84 -14.96 4.38
C GLU A 32 6.45 -14.23 3.09
N LEU A 33 5.29 -13.58 3.07
CA LEU A 33 4.85 -12.78 1.92
C LEU A 33 5.76 -11.57 1.68
N THR A 34 6.33 -10.98 2.72
CA THR A 34 7.26 -9.84 2.59
C THR A 34 8.60 -10.25 1.97
N THR A 35 9.03 -11.50 2.21
CA THR A 35 10.30 -12.04 1.69
C THR A 35 10.16 -12.83 0.39
N LYS A 36 8.94 -13.06 -0.08
CA LYS A 36 8.67 -13.78 -1.33
C LYS A 36 9.19 -12.98 -2.53
N ASP A 37 9.72 -13.67 -3.53
CA ASP A 37 9.98 -13.11 -4.86
C ASP A 37 8.64 -12.91 -5.61
N TRP A 38 8.23 -11.66 -5.72
CA TRP A 38 7.01 -11.28 -6.40
C TRP A 38 7.25 -11.00 -7.89
N SER A 39 6.47 -11.60 -8.75
CA SER A 39 6.41 -11.18 -10.15
C SER A 39 5.60 -9.90 -10.32
N THR A 40 5.90 -9.14 -11.38
CA THR A 40 5.11 -7.94 -11.73
C THR A 40 3.61 -8.26 -11.87
N ALA A 41 3.28 -9.40 -12.48
CA ALA A 41 1.89 -9.80 -12.67
C ALA A 41 1.13 -10.03 -11.36
N GLU A 42 1.76 -10.69 -10.38
CA GLU A 42 1.16 -10.90 -9.05
C GLU A 42 0.97 -9.59 -8.30
N LEU A 43 1.95 -8.67 -8.38
CA LEU A 43 1.83 -7.34 -7.78
C LEU A 43 0.74 -6.51 -8.46
N MET A 44 0.62 -6.59 -9.79
CA MET A 44 -0.43 -5.89 -10.54
C MET A 44 -1.83 -6.36 -10.16
N GLU A 45 -2.07 -7.67 -10.11
CA GLU A 45 -3.37 -8.24 -9.72
C GLU A 45 -3.76 -7.81 -8.30
N ARG A 46 -2.83 -7.94 -7.36
CA ARG A 46 -3.06 -7.54 -5.97
C ARG A 46 -3.21 -6.02 -5.85
N GLY A 47 -2.37 -5.26 -6.55
CA GLY A 47 -2.38 -3.80 -6.54
C GLY A 47 -3.67 -3.22 -7.09
N GLN A 48 -4.24 -3.82 -8.13
CA GLN A 48 -5.55 -3.45 -8.64
C GLN A 48 -6.63 -3.57 -7.56
N THR A 49 -6.66 -4.70 -6.84
CA THR A 49 -7.61 -4.91 -5.75
C THR A 49 -7.48 -3.85 -4.64
N VAL A 50 -6.24 -3.54 -4.24
CA VAL A 50 -5.97 -2.50 -3.22
C VAL A 50 -6.37 -1.12 -3.74
N TYR A 51 -6.09 -0.82 -5.01
CA TYR A 51 -6.43 0.44 -5.66
C TYR A 51 -7.96 0.67 -5.71
N GLU A 52 -8.72 -0.33 -6.10
CA GLU A 52 -10.18 -0.27 -6.19
C GLU A 52 -10.85 0.02 -4.83
N VAL A 53 -10.24 -0.46 -3.74
CA VAL A 53 -10.79 -0.25 -2.38
C VAL A 53 -10.38 1.10 -1.81
N ASN A 54 -9.13 1.53 -2.02
CA ASN A 54 -8.55 2.64 -1.27
C ASN A 54 -8.33 3.92 -2.09
N CYS A 55 -8.17 3.83 -3.42
CA CYS A 55 -7.64 4.93 -4.23
C CYS A 55 -8.64 5.45 -5.27
N VAL A 56 -9.49 4.57 -5.80
CA VAL A 56 -10.39 4.88 -6.93
C VAL A 56 -11.34 6.04 -6.65
N ALA A 57 -11.77 6.23 -5.41
CA ALA A 57 -12.70 7.30 -5.04
C ALA A 57 -12.16 8.70 -5.38
N CYS A 58 -10.85 8.90 -5.27
CA CYS A 58 -10.17 10.15 -5.58
C CYS A 58 -9.49 10.12 -6.95
N HIS A 59 -8.73 9.06 -7.23
CA HIS A 59 -7.90 8.98 -8.45
C HIS A 59 -8.62 8.40 -9.66
N GLN A 60 -9.87 7.92 -9.50
CA GLN A 60 -10.73 7.34 -10.54
C GLN A 60 -10.16 6.04 -11.15
N THR A 61 -11.00 5.28 -11.86
CA THR A 61 -10.67 3.94 -12.36
C THR A 61 -9.50 3.88 -13.34
N GLU A 62 -9.35 4.94 -14.17
CA GLU A 62 -8.25 5.03 -15.13
C GLU A 62 -7.08 5.89 -14.62
N GLY A 63 -7.01 6.13 -13.32
CA GLY A 63 -5.95 6.94 -12.73
C GLY A 63 -5.95 8.40 -13.18
N GLN A 64 -7.02 8.87 -13.82
CA GLN A 64 -7.12 10.21 -14.44
C GLN A 64 -7.36 11.33 -13.43
N GLY A 65 -7.71 10.97 -12.17
CA GLY A 65 -8.03 11.95 -11.15
C GLY A 65 -9.25 12.81 -11.46
N ILE A 66 -9.37 13.93 -10.75
CA ILE A 66 -10.40 14.95 -10.98
C ILE A 66 -9.69 16.30 -11.10
N ALA A 67 -9.77 16.90 -12.28
CA ALA A 67 -9.06 18.14 -12.59
C ALA A 67 -9.32 19.25 -11.55
N GLY A 68 -8.25 19.81 -11.01
CA GLY A 68 -8.28 20.86 -9.98
C GLY A 68 -8.65 20.39 -8.56
N ILE A 69 -8.95 19.10 -8.35
CA ILE A 69 -9.33 18.54 -7.04
C ILE A 69 -8.40 17.41 -6.65
N PHE A 70 -8.31 16.35 -7.46
CA PHE A 70 -7.46 15.19 -7.21
C PHE A 70 -6.51 14.96 -8.38
N PRO A 71 -5.20 14.80 -8.14
CA PRO A 71 -4.22 14.65 -9.21
C PRO A 71 -4.43 13.33 -9.98
N ALA A 72 -4.08 13.35 -11.26
CA ALA A 72 -3.95 12.13 -12.03
C ALA A 72 -2.74 11.33 -11.56
N LEU A 73 -2.84 10.00 -11.59
CA LEU A 73 -1.73 9.06 -11.48
C LEU A 73 -1.26 8.59 -12.86
N ALA A 74 -2.20 8.46 -13.79
CA ALA A 74 -1.89 8.19 -15.19
C ALA A 74 -1.05 9.34 -15.77
N GLY A 75 0.17 9.04 -16.22
CA GLY A 75 1.10 10.00 -16.79
C GLY A 75 1.72 10.98 -15.79
N SER A 76 1.55 10.79 -14.47
CA SER A 76 2.15 11.69 -13.49
C SER A 76 3.65 11.41 -13.34
N GLU A 77 4.46 12.46 -13.17
CA GLU A 77 5.92 12.37 -13.01
C GLU A 77 6.31 11.45 -11.84
N ILE A 78 5.58 11.54 -10.71
CA ILE A 78 5.79 10.68 -9.54
C ILE A 78 5.57 9.20 -9.89
N ALA A 79 4.48 8.88 -10.58
CA ALA A 79 4.21 7.50 -10.96
C ALA A 79 5.18 6.99 -12.04
N LEU A 80 5.70 7.87 -12.90
CA LEU A 80 6.59 7.48 -13.98
C LEU A 80 8.05 7.32 -13.53
N TYR A 81 8.57 8.21 -12.65
CA TYR A 81 10.02 8.32 -12.43
C TYR A 81 10.45 8.42 -10.96
N GLU A 82 9.54 8.69 -10.01
CA GLU A 82 9.89 9.01 -8.64
C GLU A 82 9.46 7.91 -7.67
N LYS A 83 10.07 6.72 -7.75
CA LYS A 83 9.71 5.57 -6.91
C LYS A 83 9.72 5.88 -5.41
N ASP A 84 10.80 6.47 -4.92
CA ASP A 84 10.96 6.76 -3.49
C ASP A 84 9.94 7.80 -3.00
N ARG A 85 9.66 8.81 -3.82
CA ARG A 85 8.64 9.81 -3.52
C ARG A 85 7.24 9.23 -3.52
N HIS A 86 6.98 8.27 -4.39
CA HIS A 86 5.70 7.56 -4.44
C HIS A 86 5.49 6.74 -3.15
N ILE A 87 6.53 6.04 -2.67
CA ILE A 87 6.52 5.32 -1.39
C ILE A 87 6.26 6.31 -0.24
N GLU A 88 7.01 7.41 -0.18
CA GLU A 88 6.87 8.44 0.86
C GLU A 88 5.43 8.97 0.93
N ILE A 89 4.80 9.29 -0.21
CA ILE A 89 3.43 9.80 -0.26
C ILE A 89 2.43 8.80 0.34
N LEU A 90 2.56 7.51 0.05
CA LEU A 90 1.66 6.52 0.63
C LEU A 90 1.94 6.28 2.11
N MET A 91 3.19 6.38 2.53
CA MET A 91 3.58 6.21 3.92
C MET A 91 3.20 7.40 4.81
N GLU A 92 3.37 8.62 4.32
CA GLU A 92 3.25 9.82 5.14
C GLU A 92 2.02 10.68 4.77
N GLY A 93 1.44 10.44 3.60
CA GLY A 93 0.44 11.32 3.03
C GLY A 93 1.05 12.62 2.49
N VAL A 94 0.19 13.59 2.18
CA VAL A 94 0.62 14.91 1.71
C VAL A 94 0.08 15.98 2.63
N GLN A 95 0.97 16.67 3.33
CA GLN A 95 0.59 17.69 4.29
C GLN A 95 -0.22 18.82 3.61
N GLY A 96 -1.40 19.11 4.17
CA GLY A 96 -2.29 20.15 3.64
C GLY A 96 -3.15 19.72 2.43
N ALA A 97 -3.06 18.46 2.01
CA ALA A 97 -3.89 17.86 0.98
C ALA A 97 -4.85 16.79 1.54
N ALA A 98 -5.75 16.32 0.69
CA ALA A 98 -6.68 15.23 1.05
C ALA A 98 -6.04 13.84 1.00
N MET A 99 -4.78 13.71 0.53
CA MET A 99 -4.04 12.46 0.47
C MET A 99 -3.52 12.10 1.86
N ASN A 100 -4.20 11.18 2.52
CA ASN A 100 -3.81 10.68 3.84
C ASN A 100 -2.69 9.63 3.73
N SER A 101 -2.03 9.34 4.87
CA SER A 101 -1.18 8.17 5.02
C SER A 101 -1.97 6.87 4.87
N PHE A 102 -1.34 5.87 4.25
CA PHE A 102 -1.81 4.49 4.12
C PHE A 102 -0.87 3.51 4.83
N ASP A 103 -0.10 3.97 5.81
CA ASP A 103 0.88 3.18 6.58
C ASP A 103 0.26 2.00 7.35
N TYR A 104 -1.06 1.98 7.47
CA TYR A 104 -1.83 0.86 8.04
C TYR A 104 -1.96 -0.35 7.09
N LEU A 105 -1.69 -0.17 5.79
CA LEU A 105 -1.61 -1.27 4.84
C LEU A 105 -0.32 -2.08 5.06
N SER A 106 -0.39 -3.38 4.77
CA SER A 106 0.80 -4.23 4.81
C SER A 106 1.83 -3.82 3.76
N GLU A 107 3.09 -4.20 3.97
CA GLU A 107 4.19 -3.95 3.03
C GLU A 107 3.88 -4.48 1.63
N VAL A 108 3.21 -5.63 1.57
CA VAL A 108 2.81 -6.27 0.31
C VAL A 108 1.71 -5.47 -0.39
N GLU A 109 0.74 -4.93 0.34
CA GLU A 109 -0.34 -4.12 -0.23
C GLU A 109 0.17 -2.77 -0.72
N LEU A 110 1.05 -2.13 0.05
CA LEU A 110 1.72 -0.89 -0.35
C LEU A 110 2.56 -1.10 -1.62
N ALA A 111 3.42 -2.10 -1.63
CA ALA A 111 4.24 -2.43 -2.80
C ALA A 111 3.38 -2.73 -4.03
N ALA A 112 2.31 -3.51 -3.85
CA ALA A 112 1.41 -3.89 -4.92
C ALA A 112 0.66 -2.70 -5.52
N VAL A 113 0.08 -1.82 -4.68
CA VAL A 113 -0.69 -0.67 -5.18
C VAL A 113 0.21 0.39 -5.83
N ILE A 114 1.42 0.59 -5.32
CA ILE A 114 2.40 1.49 -5.94
C ILE A 114 2.83 0.90 -7.29
N THR A 115 3.15 -0.40 -7.35
CA THR A 115 3.47 -1.08 -8.62
C THR A 115 2.31 -0.96 -9.60
N TYR A 116 1.07 -1.19 -9.17
CA TYR A 116 -0.10 -1.04 -10.02
C TYR A 116 -0.17 0.36 -10.63
N SER A 117 -0.10 1.42 -9.83
CA SER A 117 -0.17 2.79 -10.34
C SER A 117 1.03 3.20 -11.20
N ARG A 118 2.19 2.55 -11.05
CA ARG A 118 3.38 2.74 -11.89
C ARG A 118 3.35 1.98 -13.21
N GLN A 119 2.54 0.92 -13.29
CA GLN A 119 2.49 0.05 -14.47
C GLN A 119 1.19 0.19 -15.27
N ALA A 120 0.07 0.57 -14.63
CA ALA A 120 -1.23 0.70 -15.28
C ALA A 120 -1.32 1.94 -16.18
N TRP A 121 -2.35 2.00 -17.00
CA TRP A 121 -2.75 3.14 -17.82
C TRP A 121 -1.67 3.67 -18.77
N GLY A 122 -0.74 2.79 -19.21
CA GLY A 122 0.38 3.15 -20.09
C GLY A 122 1.58 3.75 -19.35
N ASN A 123 1.57 3.77 -18.02
CA ASN A 123 2.70 4.28 -17.22
C ASN A 123 3.96 3.42 -17.37
N ALA A 124 3.81 2.10 -17.53
CA ALA A 124 4.94 1.20 -17.73
C ALA A 124 5.79 1.56 -18.96
N GLU A 125 5.13 1.93 -20.06
CA GLU A 125 5.77 2.28 -21.32
C GLU A 125 6.26 3.74 -21.34
N ALA A 126 5.62 4.61 -20.57
CA ALA A 126 5.92 6.05 -20.55
C ALA A 126 7.02 6.41 -19.55
N GLY A 127 7.21 5.59 -18.51
CA GLY A 127 8.11 5.84 -17.39
C GLY A 127 9.37 4.98 -17.41
N ASP A 128 9.97 4.82 -16.23
CA ASP A 128 11.17 3.98 -16.00
C ASP A 128 10.86 2.47 -15.97
N GLY A 129 9.58 2.09 -15.85
CA GLY A 129 9.14 0.71 -15.75
C GLY A 129 9.48 0.01 -14.42
N GLU A 130 10.07 0.72 -13.45
CA GLU A 130 10.41 0.15 -12.15
C GLU A 130 9.17 -0.25 -11.35
N ILE A 131 9.24 -1.43 -10.73
CA ILE A 131 8.25 -1.91 -9.78
C ILE A 131 8.70 -1.63 -8.34
N VAL A 132 7.76 -1.67 -7.41
CA VAL A 132 8.01 -1.63 -5.97
C VAL A 132 7.73 -3.01 -5.40
N ILE A 133 8.70 -3.57 -4.69
CA ILE A 133 8.56 -4.86 -3.99
C ILE A 133 8.39 -4.62 -2.48
N PRO A 134 7.85 -5.58 -1.73
CA PRO A 134 7.64 -5.42 -0.27
C PRO A 134 8.89 -5.02 0.49
N LYS A 135 10.07 -5.47 0.03
CA LYS A 135 11.35 -5.08 0.64
C LYS A 135 11.62 -3.57 0.56
N ASP A 136 11.23 -2.90 -0.52
CA ASP A 136 11.41 -1.44 -0.65
C ASP A 136 10.64 -0.69 0.45
N ILE A 137 9.45 -1.20 0.82
CA ILE A 137 8.63 -0.64 1.90
C ILE A 137 9.26 -0.90 3.27
N VAL A 138 9.82 -2.10 3.49
CA VAL A 138 10.56 -2.43 4.72
C VAL A 138 11.76 -1.51 4.87
N ASP A 139 12.57 -1.37 3.81
CA ASP A 139 13.77 -0.54 3.80
C ASP A 139 13.43 0.95 4.05
N TYR A 140 12.25 1.41 3.60
CA TYR A 140 11.76 2.76 3.88
C TYR A 140 11.44 2.97 5.36
N LYS A 141 10.85 1.95 6.02
CA LYS A 141 10.46 1.99 7.44
C LYS A 141 11.66 1.89 8.39
N GLU A 142 12.78 1.33 7.93
CA GLU A 142 13.97 1.20 8.75
C GLU A 142 14.63 2.59 8.98
N PRO A 143 15.07 2.88 10.23
CA PRO A 143 15.75 4.14 10.51
C PRO A 143 17.02 4.25 9.68
N LYS A 144 17.13 5.30 8.88
CA LYS A 144 18.37 5.62 8.16
C LYS A 144 19.41 6.03 9.21
N ILE A 145 20.39 5.11 9.49
CA ILE A 145 21.50 5.32 10.42
C ILE A 145 22.51 6.28 9.79
#